data_5ff8bac78aabb948c752bc89d2b8dd62
#
_entry.id   5ff8bac78aabb948c752bc89d2b8dd62
#
_cell.length_a   1.000
_cell.length_b   1.000
_cell.length_c   1.000
_cell.angle_alpha   90.00
_cell.angle_beta   90.00
_cell.angle_gamma   90.00
#
_symmetry.space_group_name_H-M   'P 1'
#
loop_
_entity.id
_entity.type
_entity.pdbx_description
1 polymer ?
#
loop_
_entity_poly.entity_id
_entity_poly.type
_entity_poly.pdbx_seq_one_letter_code
_entity_poly.pdbx_strand_id
1 'polypeptide(L)'
;EKFKSMKNSKDELGFTIKYREDSILLDPRNKMLGARLIINLEKLYLSLKKLNLKIVDKNIYYQESFELGIVQINSTKLKNKIFGIECNFEELNAIDFKKGCFVGQENTSRINLRNKLRRRLLPLKIKKGKIMEGDLIKFNNNEIGRVLIDNPYPFAIIKVTDPDIKEFEKEELTCGSANIKVCIPSWLITKILT
;
A
#
# COMPACT_ATOMS: atom_id res chain seq x y z
N GLU A 1 20.65 -4.76 19.83
CA GLU A 1 21.28 -3.47 19.49
C GLU A 1 21.22 -3.17 17.99
N LYS A 2 21.61 -4.11 17.09
CA LYS A 2 21.60 -3.91 15.63
C LYS A 2 20.21 -3.55 15.07
N PHE A 3 19.14 -4.15 15.59
CA PHE A 3 17.77 -3.79 15.19
C PHE A 3 17.31 -2.44 15.74
N LYS A 4 17.79 -2.02 16.90
CA LYS A 4 17.54 -0.66 17.41
C LYS A 4 18.21 0.40 16.54
N SER A 5 19.41 0.15 16.05
CA SER A 5 20.12 1.06 15.15
C SER A 5 19.41 1.22 13.79
N MET A 6 18.76 0.15 13.30
CA MET A 6 17.95 0.24 12.07
C MET A 6 16.74 1.17 12.23
N LYS A 7 16.06 1.16 13.39
CA LYS A 7 14.92 2.06 13.65
C LYS A 7 15.30 3.54 13.70
N ASN A 8 16.55 3.83 14.08
CA ASN A 8 17.05 5.19 14.28
C ASN A 8 17.90 5.69 13.10
N SER A 9 18.02 4.92 12.03
CA SER A 9 18.77 5.33 10.83
C SER A 9 18.06 6.50 10.14
N LYS A 10 18.81 7.53 9.77
CA LYS A 10 18.32 8.65 8.97
C LYS A 10 18.04 8.22 7.51
N ASP A 11 18.79 7.22 7.01
CA ASP A 11 18.57 6.60 5.70
C ASP A 11 17.53 5.49 5.83
N GLU A 12 16.27 5.87 5.78
CA GLU A 12 15.14 4.99 6.07
C GLU A 12 14.81 4.02 4.94
N LEU A 13 15.24 4.32 3.71
CA LEU A 13 14.86 3.55 2.52
C LEU A 13 15.83 2.40 2.26
N GLY A 14 15.36 1.17 2.48
CA GLY A 14 16.11 -0.02 2.11
C GLY A 14 17.40 -0.23 2.91
N PHE A 15 17.53 0.41 4.09
CA PHE A 15 18.68 0.21 4.96
C PHE A 15 18.92 -1.28 5.19
N THR A 16 20.10 -1.76 4.82
CA THR A 16 20.44 -3.19 4.79
C THR A 16 21.63 -3.47 5.69
N ILE A 17 21.53 -4.50 6.50
CA ILE A 17 22.64 -5.05 7.28
C ILE A 17 22.86 -6.51 6.90
N LYS A 18 24.10 -6.97 7.06
CA LYS A 18 24.43 -8.41 6.99
C LYS A 18 24.41 -9.03 8.38
N TYR A 19 23.76 -10.16 8.48
CA TYR A 19 23.77 -11.01 9.65
C TYR A 19 24.20 -12.42 9.23
N ARG A 20 25.45 -12.79 9.50
CA ARG A 20 26.04 -14.09 9.10
C ARG A 20 25.83 -14.39 7.60
N GLU A 21 26.20 -13.49 6.73
CA GLU A 21 26.05 -13.60 5.29
C GLU A 21 24.61 -13.36 4.76
N ASP A 22 23.61 -13.49 5.62
CA ASP A 22 22.22 -13.24 5.25
C ASP A 22 21.89 -11.73 5.29
N SER A 23 21.02 -11.29 4.40
CA SER A 23 20.62 -9.89 4.31
C SER A 23 19.36 -9.62 5.12
N ILE A 24 19.42 -8.58 5.96
CA ILE A 24 18.27 -8.03 6.67
C ILE A 24 18.10 -6.60 6.19
N LEU A 25 16.93 -6.27 5.64
CA LEU A 25 16.64 -4.93 5.11
C LEU A 25 15.33 -4.39 5.67
N LEU A 26 15.27 -3.08 5.91
CA LEU A 26 14.00 -2.41 6.17
C LEU A 26 13.14 -2.46 4.91
N ASP A 27 11.83 -2.65 5.08
CA ASP A 27 10.93 -2.63 3.94
C ASP A 27 10.96 -1.26 3.28
N PRO A 28 11.40 -1.15 2.00
CA PRO A 28 11.56 0.15 1.34
C PRO A 28 10.22 0.85 1.06
N ARG A 29 9.10 0.13 1.10
CA ARG A 29 7.78 0.72 0.89
C ARG A 29 7.32 1.55 2.08
N ASN A 30 7.54 1.03 3.30
CA ASN A 30 7.22 1.73 4.53
C ASN A 30 7.94 1.05 5.70
N LYS A 31 8.67 1.83 6.49
CA LYS A 31 9.41 1.32 7.66
C LYS A 31 8.55 0.62 8.71
N MET A 32 7.27 0.97 8.78
CA MET A 32 6.32 0.36 9.71
C MET A 32 5.99 -1.10 9.35
N LEU A 33 6.25 -1.52 8.12
CA LEU A 33 6.20 -2.94 7.72
C LEU A 33 7.33 -3.76 8.33
N GLY A 34 8.31 -3.12 8.98
CA GLY A 34 9.41 -3.78 9.66
C GLY A 34 10.55 -4.19 8.72
N ALA A 35 11.29 -5.21 9.12
CA ALA A 35 12.44 -5.70 8.39
C ALA A 35 12.14 -7.02 7.67
N ARG A 36 12.73 -7.19 6.49
CA ARG A 36 12.74 -8.43 5.72
C ARG A 36 14.06 -9.14 5.94
N LEU A 37 13.97 -10.45 6.13
CA LEU A 37 15.13 -11.34 6.26
C LEU A 37 15.15 -12.28 5.06
N ILE A 38 16.24 -12.26 4.31
CA ILE A 38 16.51 -13.22 3.22
C ILE A 38 17.55 -14.20 3.73
N ILE A 39 17.11 -15.41 4.03
CA ILE A 39 17.94 -16.44 4.71
C ILE A 39 17.63 -17.83 4.15
N ASN A 40 18.64 -18.72 4.19
CA ASN A 40 18.43 -20.14 3.97
C ASN A 40 17.52 -20.73 5.07
N LEU A 41 16.50 -21.49 4.68
CA LEU A 41 15.50 -22.07 5.59
C LEU A 41 16.13 -22.99 6.66
N GLU A 42 17.17 -23.73 6.32
CA GLU A 42 17.87 -24.60 7.29
C GLU A 42 18.49 -23.84 8.46
N LYS A 43 18.94 -22.60 8.17
CA LYS A 43 19.54 -21.70 9.16
C LYS A 43 18.50 -20.85 9.90
N LEU A 44 17.27 -20.79 9.40
CA LEU A 44 16.22 -19.89 9.90
C LEU A 44 15.93 -20.13 11.39
N TYR A 45 15.73 -21.39 11.79
CA TYR A 45 15.38 -21.74 13.17
C TYR A 45 16.44 -21.27 14.18
N LEU A 46 17.71 -21.52 13.88
CA LEU A 46 18.84 -21.08 14.75
C LEU A 46 18.92 -19.56 14.81
N SER A 47 18.66 -18.88 13.71
CA SER A 47 18.67 -17.42 13.63
C SER A 47 17.53 -16.80 14.43
N LEU A 48 16.32 -17.33 14.33
CA LEU A 48 15.17 -16.89 15.13
C LEU A 48 15.45 -17.04 16.64
N LYS A 49 15.97 -18.20 17.07
CA LYS A 49 16.33 -18.45 18.46
C LYS A 49 17.39 -17.48 18.96
N LYS A 50 18.47 -17.25 18.19
CA LYS A 50 19.54 -16.32 18.57
C LYS A 50 19.10 -14.87 18.62
N LEU A 51 18.17 -14.47 17.75
CA LEU A 51 17.63 -13.11 17.71
C LEU A 51 16.46 -12.92 18.67
N ASN A 52 16.09 -13.97 19.40
CA ASN A 52 14.92 -14.00 20.30
C ASN A 52 13.63 -13.55 19.59
N LEU A 53 13.44 -14.02 18.36
CA LEU A 53 12.25 -13.73 17.57
C LEU A 53 11.21 -14.83 17.74
N LYS A 54 9.94 -14.43 17.79
CA LYS A 54 8.78 -15.35 17.83
C LYS A 54 8.16 -15.47 16.46
N ILE A 55 7.78 -16.68 16.08
CA ILE A 55 6.95 -16.92 14.90
C ILE A 55 5.51 -16.58 15.28
N VAL A 56 4.88 -15.76 14.47
CA VAL A 56 3.48 -15.36 14.61
C VAL A 56 2.70 -15.69 13.33
N ASP A 57 1.37 -15.64 13.39
CA ASP A 57 0.53 -15.85 12.22
C ASP A 57 0.78 -14.76 11.16
N LYS A 58 0.88 -15.16 9.89
CA LYS A 58 1.09 -14.25 8.76
C LYS A 58 -0.02 -13.21 8.60
N ASN A 59 -1.23 -13.50 9.08
CA ASN A 59 -2.35 -12.58 9.02
C ASN A 59 -2.11 -11.31 9.82
N ILE A 60 -1.28 -11.37 10.88
CA ILE A 60 -0.85 -10.16 11.61
C ILE A 60 -0.13 -9.20 10.66
N TYR A 61 0.82 -9.71 9.87
CA TYR A 61 1.53 -8.89 8.89
C TYR A 61 0.60 -8.36 7.80
N TYR A 62 -0.36 -9.15 7.36
CA TYR A 62 -1.31 -8.73 6.34
C TYR A 62 -2.27 -7.65 6.84
N GLN A 63 -2.71 -7.76 8.08
CA GLN A 63 -3.53 -6.73 8.71
C GLN A 63 -2.77 -5.42 8.88
N GLU A 64 -1.56 -5.46 9.43
CA GLU A 64 -0.68 -4.29 9.54
C GLU A 64 -0.44 -3.62 8.19
N SER A 65 -0.20 -4.42 7.16
CA SER A 65 -0.02 -3.90 5.81
C SER A 65 -1.28 -3.21 5.27
N PHE A 66 -2.45 -3.78 5.54
CA PHE A 66 -3.73 -3.18 5.18
C PHE A 66 -3.98 -1.86 5.92
N GLU A 67 -3.72 -1.80 7.22
CA GLU A 67 -3.86 -0.58 8.02
C GLU A 67 -2.92 0.53 7.55
N LEU A 68 -1.75 0.15 7.05
CA LEU A 68 -0.82 1.06 6.37
C LEU A 68 -1.26 1.41 4.93
N GLY A 69 -2.36 0.84 4.42
CA GLY A 69 -2.84 1.09 3.06
C GLY A 69 -1.99 0.46 1.96
N ILE A 70 -1.30 -0.63 2.27
CA ILE A 70 -0.39 -1.32 1.33
C ILE A 70 -0.96 -2.70 1.00
N VAL A 71 -1.23 -2.95 -0.29
CA VAL A 71 -1.77 -4.22 -0.76
C VAL A 71 -0.72 -5.34 -0.65
N GLN A 72 -1.10 -6.45 -0.02
CA GLN A 72 -0.30 -7.68 0.06
C GLN A 72 -1.03 -8.88 -0.51
N ILE A 73 -2.29 -9.05 -0.17
CA ILE A 73 -3.12 -10.18 -0.60
C ILE A 73 -3.98 -9.77 -1.79
N ASN A 74 -4.21 -10.73 -2.68
CA ASN A 74 -5.06 -10.54 -3.86
C ASN A 74 -4.59 -9.41 -4.81
N SER A 75 -3.31 -9.02 -4.75
CA SER A 75 -2.73 -8.02 -5.65
C SER A 75 -2.85 -8.39 -7.14
N THR A 76 -2.96 -9.67 -7.46
CA THR A 76 -3.21 -10.16 -8.82
C THR A 76 -4.54 -9.67 -9.41
N LYS A 77 -5.54 -9.35 -8.56
CA LYS A 77 -6.81 -8.73 -8.98
C LYS A 77 -6.63 -7.33 -9.57
N LEU A 78 -5.50 -6.68 -9.30
CA LEU A 78 -5.17 -5.35 -9.82
C LEU A 78 -4.56 -5.39 -11.23
N LYS A 79 -4.09 -6.57 -11.68
CA LYS A 79 -3.43 -6.73 -12.97
C LYS A 79 -4.34 -6.27 -14.11
N ASN A 80 -3.83 -5.44 -15.00
CA ASN A 80 -4.53 -4.87 -16.16
C ASN A 80 -5.75 -3.99 -15.84
N LYS A 81 -6.01 -3.64 -14.57
CA LYS A 81 -7.13 -2.78 -14.16
C LYS A 81 -6.71 -1.39 -13.72
N ILE A 82 -5.45 -1.22 -13.35
CA ILE A 82 -4.94 -0.01 -12.72
C ILE A 82 -3.46 0.19 -13.08
N PHE A 83 -3.04 1.44 -13.21
CA PHE A 83 -1.64 1.77 -13.43
C PHE A 83 -0.84 1.76 -12.12
N GLY A 84 0.47 1.45 -12.18
CA GLY A 84 1.34 1.43 -11.01
C GLY A 84 1.36 2.76 -10.23
N ILE A 85 1.28 3.88 -10.94
CA ILE A 85 1.21 5.20 -10.30
C ILE A 85 -0.11 5.41 -9.54
N GLU A 86 -1.23 4.84 -9.99
CA GLU A 86 -2.51 4.84 -9.28
C GLU A 86 -2.47 3.89 -8.07
N CYS A 87 -1.59 2.86 -8.09
CA CYS A 87 -1.28 1.99 -6.95
C CYS A 87 -0.36 2.63 -5.91
N ASN A 88 -0.08 3.92 -6.03
CA ASN A 88 0.81 4.68 -5.15
C ASN A 88 2.26 4.18 -5.18
N PHE A 89 2.72 3.61 -6.30
CA PHE A 89 4.06 3.03 -6.44
C PHE A 89 5.17 4.07 -6.33
N GLU A 90 4.91 5.33 -6.66
CA GLU A 90 5.85 6.42 -6.43
C GLU A 90 6.11 6.61 -4.94
N GLU A 91 5.05 6.78 -4.16
CA GLU A 91 5.11 7.01 -2.71
C GLU A 91 5.60 5.78 -1.94
N LEU A 92 5.40 4.60 -2.52
CA LEU A 92 5.91 3.32 -1.99
C LEU A 92 7.31 2.97 -2.50
N ASN A 93 8.02 3.93 -3.13
CA ASN A 93 9.38 3.78 -3.63
C ASN A 93 9.57 2.65 -4.66
N ALA A 94 8.51 2.32 -5.41
CA ALA A 94 8.55 1.31 -6.46
C ALA A 94 8.74 1.90 -7.87
N ILE A 95 8.70 3.23 -8.01
CA ILE A 95 8.98 3.96 -9.24
C ILE A 95 10.08 4.99 -8.97
N ASP A 96 11.08 5.02 -9.81
CA ASP A 96 12.13 6.05 -9.83
C ASP A 96 12.06 6.84 -11.14
N PHE A 97 11.60 8.08 -11.06
CA PHE A 97 11.52 8.98 -12.21
C PHE A 97 12.86 9.59 -12.62
N LYS A 98 13.90 9.41 -11.79
CA LYS A 98 15.25 9.94 -12.07
C LYS A 98 16.13 8.94 -12.83
N LYS A 99 15.76 7.66 -12.88
CA LYS A 99 16.48 6.66 -13.64
C LYS A 99 16.27 6.85 -15.15
N GLY A 100 17.15 6.28 -15.95
CA GLY A 100 17.06 6.34 -17.43
C GLY A 100 15.78 5.71 -18.00
N CYS A 101 15.60 5.89 -19.30
CA CYS A 101 14.43 5.40 -20.03
C CYS A 101 14.37 3.87 -20.10
N PHE A 102 13.16 3.31 -20.09
CA PHE A 102 12.89 1.89 -20.28
C PHE A 102 11.60 1.69 -21.09
N VAL A 103 11.47 0.53 -21.72
CA VAL A 103 10.29 0.19 -22.53
C VAL A 103 9.04 0.13 -21.63
N GLY A 104 7.96 0.80 -22.05
CA GLY A 104 6.68 0.83 -21.32
C GLY A 104 6.53 1.94 -20.29
N GLN A 105 7.53 2.81 -20.11
CA GLN A 105 7.46 3.92 -19.15
C GLN A 105 6.53 5.07 -19.58
N GLU A 106 6.16 5.16 -20.85
CA GLU A 106 5.52 6.33 -21.46
C GLU A 106 4.26 6.80 -20.71
N ASN A 107 3.36 5.88 -20.40
CA ASN A 107 2.13 6.22 -19.68
C ASN A 107 2.41 6.73 -18.27
N THR A 108 3.30 6.07 -17.53
CA THR A 108 3.67 6.44 -16.17
C THR A 108 4.34 7.83 -16.14
N SER A 109 5.31 8.06 -17.03
CA SER A 109 6.00 9.35 -17.15
C SER A 109 5.05 10.47 -17.59
N ARG A 110 4.14 10.20 -18.54
CA ARG A 110 3.16 11.18 -19.02
C ARG A 110 2.17 11.61 -17.92
N ILE A 111 1.69 10.65 -17.12
CA ILE A 111 0.78 10.95 -16.00
C ILE A 111 1.51 11.80 -14.96
N ASN A 112 2.75 11.47 -14.63
CA ASN A 112 3.57 12.20 -13.67
C ASN A 112 3.85 13.65 -14.16
N LEU A 113 4.33 13.80 -15.39
CA LEU A 113 4.65 15.14 -15.97
C LEU A 113 3.41 16.06 -16.05
N ARG A 114 2.22 15.51 -16.27
CA ARG A 114 0.98 16.29 -16.30
C ARG A 114 0.45 16.62 -14.92
N ASN A 115 1.03 16.08 -13.87
CA ASN A 115 0.56 16.18 -12.47
C ASN A 115 -0.96 15.93 -12.33
N LYS A 116 -1.51 14.97 -13.11
CA LYS A 116 -2.95 14.71 -13.26
C LYS A 116 -3.32 13.31 -12.81
N LEU A 117 -2.81 12.91 -11.64
CA LEU A 117 -3.26 11.66 -11.04
C LEU A 117 -4.65 11.87 -10.44
N ARG A 118 -5.66 11.40 -11.17
CA ARG A 118 -7.08 11.60 -10.85
C ARG A 118 -7.66 10.54 -9.94
N ARG A 119 -6.98 9.40 -9.82
CA ARG A 119 -7.48 8.24 -9.06
C ARG A 119 -6.35 7.61 -8.27
N ARG A 120 -6.68 7.08 -7.11
CA ARG A 120 -5.75 6.39 -6.21
C ARG A 120 -6.36 5.09 -5.69
N LEU A 121 -5.54 4.08 -5.51
CA LEU A 121 -5.91 2.85 -4.81
C LEU A 121 -5.86 3.12 -3.30
N LEU A 122 -7.02 3.02 -2.65
CA LEU A 122 -7.16 3.30 -1.23
C LEU A 122 -7.84 2.13 -0.49
N PRO A 123 -7.47 1.86 0.76
CA PRO A 123 -8.13 0.85 1.58
C PRO A 123 -9.51 1.32 2.01
N LEU A 124 -10.43 0.37 2.15
CA LEU A 124 -11.81 0.60 2.56
C LEU A 124 -12.07 0.00 3.94
N LYS A 125 -12.81 0.70 4.78
CA LYS A 125 -13.36 0.18 6.03
C LYS A 125 -14.86 -0.05 5.86
N ILE A 126 -15.28 -1.31 5.93
CA ILE A 126 -16.70 -1.67 5.87
C ILE A 126 -17.33 -1.37 7.23
N LYS A 127 -18.39 -0.56 7.23
CA LYS A 127 -19.16 -0.23 8.42
C LYS A 127 -20.37 -1.14 8.56
N LYS A 128 -21.07 -1.41 7.45
CA LYS A 128 -22.27 -2.25 7.42
C LYS A 128 -22.38 -2.92 6.05
N GLY A 129 -22.90 -4.13 6.00
CA GLY A 129 -23.16 -4.85 4.78
C GLY A 129 -21.95 -5.62 4.25
N LYS A 130 -22.00 -6.01 2.97
CA LYS A 130 -20.94 -6.72 2.25
C LYS A 130 -20.68 -6.01 0.94
N ILE A 131 -19.45 -6.05 0.49
CA ILE A 131 -19.01 -5.52 -0.80
C ILE A 131 -18.48 -6.66 -1.66
N MET A 132 -18.54 -6.48 -2.97
CA MET A 132 -17.97 -7.39 -3.96
C MET A 132 -17.05 -6.64 -4.91
N GLU A 133 -16.12 -7.39 -5.53
CA GLU A 133 -15.28 -6.83 -6.58
C GLU A 133 -16.16 -6.29 -7.71
N GLY A 134 -15.88 -5.06 -8.14
CA GLY A 134 -16.62 -4.37 -9.17
C GLY A 134 -17.71 -3.44 -8.65
N ASP A 135 -18.11 -3.52 -7.38
CA ASP A 135 -19.11 -2.64 -6.80
C ASP A 135 -18.71 -1.17 -6.92
N LEU A 136 -19.69 -0.33 -7.29
CA LEU A 136 -19.49 1.11 -7.43
C LEU A 136 -19.64 1.80 -6.10
N ILE A 137 -18.72 2.71 -5.83
CA ILE A 137 -18.73 3.58 -4.65
C ILE A 137 -19.31 4.92 -5.06
N LYS A 138 -20.30 5.39 -4.32
CA LYS A 138 -21.02 6.62 -4.60
C LYS A 138 -20.99 7.61 -3.45
N PHE A 139 -20.88 8.87 -3.80
CA PHE A 139 -21.06 10.02 -2.93
C PHE A 139 -22.07 10.98 -3.59
N ASN A 140 -23.14 11.36 -2.89
CA ASN A 140 -24.22 12.19 -3.43
C ASN A 140 -24.74 11.71 -4.80
N ASN A 141 -24.97 10.40 -4.93
CA ASN A 141 -25.36 9.68 -6.17
C ASN A 141 -24.32 9.70 -7.31
N ASN A 142 -23.19 10.35 -7.16
CA ASN A 142 -22.12 10.36 -8.15
C ASN A 142 -21.15 9.19 -7.91
N GLU A 143 -20.74 8.52 -8.99
CA GLU A 143 -19.70 7.49 -8.92
C GLU A 143 -18.33 8.13 -8.65
N ILE A 144 -17.76 7.79 -7.49
CA ILE A 144 -16.44 8.27 -7.08
C ILE A 144 -15.37 7.17 -7.10
N GLY A 145 -15.76 5.91 -7.25
CA GLY A 145 -14.81 4.81 -7.26
C GLY A 145 -15.44 3.45 -7.48
N ARG A 146 -14.56 2.44 -7.46
CA ARG A 146 -14.94 1.04 -7.66
C ARG A 146 -14.07 0.11 -6.83
N VAL A 147 -14.68 -0.91 -6.23
CA VAL A 147 -13.99 -1.96 -5.48
C VAL A 147 -13.16 -2.81 -6.44
N LEU A 148 -11.88 -2.98 -6.16
CA LEU A 148 -10.96 -3.84 -6.93
C LEU A 148 -10.58 -5.10 -6.16
N ILE A 149 -10.51 -5.00 -4.84
CA ILE A 149 -10.29 -6.13 -3.93
C ILE A 149 -11.38 -6.05 -2.86
N ASP A 150 -12.18 -7.09 -2.71
CA ASP A 150 -13.33 -7.13 -1.80
C ASP A 150 -12.99 -7.73 -0.43
N ASN A 151 -12.12 -8.74 -0.38
CA ASN A 151 -11.78 -9.47 0.83
C ASN A 151 -10.37 -10.09 0.75
N PRO A 152 -9.73 -10.44 1.89
CA PRO A 152 -10.10 -10.11 3.26
C PRO A 152 -9.80 -8.64 3.63
N TYR A 153 -8.98 -7.94 2.84
CA TYR A 153 -8.52 -6.58 3.02
C TYR A 153 -8.94 -5.73 1.82
N PRO A 154 -10.06 -5.02 1.91
CA PRO A 154 -10.67 -4.39 0.75
C PRO A 154 -9.96 -3.11 0.30
N PHE A 155 -9.77 -2.99 -1.03
CA PHE A 155 -9.23 -1.82 -1.69
C PHE A 155 -10.09 -1.41 -2.88
N ALA A 156 -10.18 -0.10 -3.09
CA ALA A 156 -10.87 0.47 -4.23
C ALA A 156 -10.02 1.51 -4.95
N ILE A 157 -10.26 1.67 -6.24
CA ILE A 157 -9.80 2.82 -7.00
C ILE A 157 -10.76 3.97 -6.76
N ILE A 158 -10.28 5.09 -6.22
CA ILE A 158 -11.07 6.25 -5.80
C ILE A 158 -10.63 7.48 -6.58
N LYS A 159 -11.57 8.28 -7.08
CA LYS A 159 -11.33 9.61 -7.62
C LYS A 159 -10.86 10.54 -6.49
N VAL A 160 -9.84 11.36 -6.75
CA VAL A 160 -9.27 12.24 -5.74
C VAL A 160 -9.34 13.72 -6.12
N THR A 161 -9.75 14.03 -7.35
CA THR A 161 -9.76 15.41 -7.87
C THR A 161 -11.14 15.91 -8.33
N ASP A 162 -12.06 15.02 -8.66
CA ASP A 162 -13.39 15.39 -9.15
C ASP A 162 -14.40 14.24 -8.88
N PRO A 163 -15.23 14.37 -7.80
CA PRO A 163 -15.14 15.39 -6.75
C PRO A 163 -13.82 15.37 -5.96
N ASP A 164 -13.49 16.47 -5.28
CA ASP A 164 -12.31 16.52 -4.41
C ASP A 164 -12.50 15.54 -3.24
N ILE A 165 -11.51 14.71 -2.99
CA ILE A 165 -11.55 13.73 -1.91
C ILE A 165 -11.83 14.37 -0.53
N LYS A 166 -11.45 15.63 -0.33
CA LYS A 166 -11.71 16.40 0.89
C LYS A 166 -13.21 16.52 1.22
N GLU A 167 -14.07 16.45 0.20
CA GLU A 167 -15.52 16.55 0.38
C GLU A 167 -16.12 15.30 1.03
N PHE A 168 -15.47 14.14 0.87
CA PHE A 168 -16.02 12.86 1.31
C PHE A 168 -15.07 11.97 2.13
N GLU A 169 -13.84 12.40 2.39
CA GLU A 169 -12.86 11.58 3.13
C GLU A 169 -13.35 11.16 4.53
N LYS A 170 -14.17 11.99 5.17
CA LYS A 170 -14.72 11.75 6.50
C LYS A 170 -16.11 11.13 6.49
N GLU A 171 -16.76 11.13 5.35
CA GLU A 171 -18.14 10.71 5.19
C GLU A 171 -18.29 9.19 5.09
N GLU A 172 -19.48 8.70 5.41
CA GLU A 172 -19.89 7.34 5.07
C GLU A 172 -20.40 7.32 3.63
N LEU A 173 -19.84 6.40 2.84
CA LEU A 173 -20.15 6.27 1.43
C LEU A 173 -20.99 5.03 1.19
N THR A 174 -21.80 5.06 0.13
CA THR A 174 -22.56 3.90 -0.30
C THR A 174 -21.78 3.06 -1.32
N CYS A 175 -21.79 1.74 -1.13
CA CYS A 175 -21.17 0.76 -2.02
C CYS A 175 -22.11 -0.43 -2.19
N GLY A 176 -22.90 -0.46 -3.28
CA GLY A 176 -24.01 -1.40 -3.40
C GLY A 176 -24.99 -1.24 -2.23
N SER A 177 -25.19 -2.30 -1.45
CA SER A 177 -26.00 -2.30 -0.21
C SER A 177 -25.18 -2.03 1.05
N ALA A 178 -23.89 -1.77 0.95
CA ALA A 178 -22.99 -1.57 2.06
C ALA A 178 -22.71 -0.09 2.32
N ASN A 179 -22.40 0.20 3.60
CA ASN A 179 -21.83 1.47 4.03
C ASN A 179 -20.35 1.27 4.30
N ILE A 180 -19.54 2.11 3.71
CA ILE A 180 -18.08 2.04 3.79
C ILE A 180 -17.49 3.41 4.12
N LYS A 181 -16.22 3.40 4.54
CA LYS A 181 -15.38 4.59 4.64
C LYS A 181 -14.09 4.38 3.87
N VAL A 182 -13.68 5.38 3.11
CA VAL A 182 -12.34 5.42 2.50
C VAL A 182 -11.33 5.79 3.56
N CYS A 183 -10.20 5.08 3.61
CA CYS A 183 -9.11 5.38 4.53
C CYS A 183 -7.92 5.94 3.74
N ILE A 184 -7.45 7.13 4.10
CA ILE A 184 -6.26 7.72 3.51
C ILE A 184 -5.07 7.38 4.41
N PRO A 185 -4.06 6.62 3.91
CA PRO A 185 -2.87 6.32 4.68
C PRO A 185 -2.10 7.59 5.06
N SER A 186 -1.52 7.63 6.25
CA SER A 186 -0.81 8.80 6.77
C SER A 186 0.32 9.29 5.87
N TRP A 187 1.03 8.37 5.23
CA TRP A 187 2.12 8.69 4.28
C TRP A 187 1.62 9.29 2.95
N LEU A 188 0.32 9.23 2.67
CA LEU A 188 -0.30 9.74 1.45
C LEU A 188 -1.07 11.05 1.68
N ILE A 189 -1.33 11.43 2.92
CA ILE A 189 -2.15 12.60 3.30
C ILE A 189 -1.64 13.88 2.65
N THR A 190 -0.34 14.17 2.73
CA THR A 190 0.26 15.39 2.16
C THR A 190 0.14 15.46 0.65
N LYS A 191 0.10 14.33 -0.04
CA LYS A 191 -0.02 14.28 -1.51
C LYS A 191 -1.47 14.37 -2.02
N ILE A 192 -2.44 14.10 -1.17
CA ILE A 192 -3.86 14.07 -1.55
C ILE A 192 -4.63 15.26 -0.98
N LEU A 193 -4.29 15.71 0.23
CA LEU A 193 -5.05 16.72 0.95
C LEU A 193 -4.40 18.12 0.92
N THR A 194 -3.20 18.28 0.39
CA THR A 194 -2.59 19.57 0.10
C THR A 194 -2.93 20.02 -1.31
#